data_5d5867354000bf8f7016754ce1734ddf
#
_entry.id   5d5867354000bf8f7016754ce1734ddf
#
_cell.length_a   1.000
_cell.length_b   1.000
_cell.length_c   1.000
_cell.angle_alpha   90.00
_cell.angle_beta   90.00
_cell.angle_gamma   90.00
#
_symmetry.space_group_name_H-M   'P 1'
#
loop_
_entity.id
_entity.type
_entity.pdbx_description
1 polymer ?
#
loop_
_entity_poly.entity_id
_entity_poly.type
_entity_poly.pdbx_seq_one_letter_code
_entity_poly.pdbx_strand_id
1 'polypeptide(L)'
;FPFLHVNTTWKFKEMIEFRDKIAKEKGIDMIVYTNEEGVKQGINPFDNGSAYTDIMKTQALKQALNKYGFTAAFGGGRRDEEKSRAKERIFSFRNKEQAWDPKNQRPEVWKLYNTQIKQGESIRVFPISNWTEKDIWQYIKRENIEIVPLYYAAERPVVERDGNIIMVDDDRMKLRPGEKIE
;
A
#
# COMPACT_ATOMS: atom_id res chain seq x y z
N PHE A 1 6.71 17.09 5.35
CA PHE A 1 5.97 16.45 4.25
C PHE A 1 4.83 15.62 4.82
N PRO A 2 3.67 15.57 4.15
CA PRO A 2 2.53 14.80 4.64
C PRO A 2 2.69 13.31 4.37
N PHE A 3 1.99 12.49 5.15
CA PHE A 3 1.79 11.08 4.89
C PHE A 3 0.46 10.89 4.16
N LEU A 4 0.46 10.06 3.12
CA LEU A 4 -0.74 9.75 2.34
C LEU A 4 -1.21 8.32 2.63
N HIS A 5 -2.41 8.19 3.17
CA HIS A 5 -3.10 6.91 3.29
C HIS A 5 -4.22 6.81 2.25
N VAL A 6 -4.13 5.82 1.36
CA VAL A 6 -5.23 5.49 0.45
C VAL A 6 -6.20 4.57 1.18
N ASN A 7 -7.36 5.11 1.53
CA ASN A 7 -8.41 4.36 2.20
C ASN A 7 -9.28 3.62 1.17
N THR A 8 -9.14 2.32 1.13
CA THR A 8 -9.92 1.45 0.25
C THR A 8 -11.27 1.03 0.84
N THR A 9 -11.64 1.56 2.01
CA THR A 9 -12.85 1.30 2.80
C THR A 9 -12.97 -0.10 3.43
N TRP A 10 -12.20 -1.07 2.95
CA TRP A 10 -12.15 -2.45 3.44
C TRP A 10 -10.77 -2.73 4.04
N LYS A 11 -10.47 -2.08 5.17
CA LYS A 11 -9.22 -2.25 5.93
C LYS A 11 -9.55 -2.88 7.27
N PHE A 12 -8.65 -3.71 7.77
CA PHE A 12 -8.74 -4.22 9.14
C PHE A 12 -8.78 -3.08 10.16
N LYS A 13 -9.62 -3.22 11.18
CA LYS A 13 -9.81 -2.21 12.22
C LYS A 13 -8.49 -1.89 12.92
N GLU A 14 -7.71 -2.91 13.25
CA GLU A 14 -6.38 -2.76 13.87
C GLU A 14 -5.40 -1.93 13.04
N MET A 15 -5.47 -2.02 11.69
CA MET A 15 -4.64 -1.19 10.83
C MET A 15 -5.01 0.30 10.92
N ILE A 16 -6.29 0.61 11.01
CA ILE A 16 -6.77 1.98 11.10
C ILE A 16 -6.42 2.56 12.48
N GLU A 17 -6.69 1.82 13.53
CA GLU A 17 -6.39 2.21 14.92
C GLU A 17 -4.88 2.43 15.10
N PHE A 18 -4.05 1.50 14.62
CA PHE A 18 -2.60 1.63 14.66
C PHE A 18 -2.10 2.85 13.89
N ARG A 19 -2.62 3.08 12.66
CA ARG A 19 -2.29 4.26 11.86
C ARG A 19 -2.60 5.54 12.63
N ASP A 20 -3.80 5.66 13.20
CA ASP A 20 -4.25 6.87 13.88
C ASP A 20 -3.47 7.09 15.18
N LYS A 21 -3.16 6.03 15.91
CA LYS A 21 -2.28 6.06 17.09
C LYS A 21 -0.91 6.63 16.72
N ILE A 22 -0.24 6.04 15.72
CA ILE A 22 1.11 6.46 15.31
C ILE A 22 1.10 7.88 14.74
N ALA A 23 0.09 8.24 13.95
CA ALA A 23 -0.05 9.60 13.43
C ALA A 23 -0.14 10.64 14.56
N LYS A 24 -0.92 10.35 15.58
CA LYS A 24 -1.07 11.22 16.78
C LYS A 24 0.23 11.28 17.58
N GLU A 25 0.82 10.15 17.92
CA GLU A 25 2.04 10.07 18.73
C GLU A 25 3.25 10.75 18.09
N LYS A 26 3.37 10.64 16.78
CA LYS A 26 4.50 11.21 16.01
C LYS A 26 4.21 12.60 15.45
N GLY A 27 3.01 13.15 15.66
CA GLY A 27 2.62 14.44 15.09
C GLY A 27 2.63 14.45 13.56
N ILE A 28 2.18 13.34 12.94
CA ILE A 28 2.20 13.16 11.48
C ILE A 28 1.04 13.90 10.84
N ASP A 29 1.34 14.75 9.85
CA ASP A 29 0.32 15.32 8.97
C ASP A 29 -0.19 14.23 8.01
N MET A 30 -1.40 13.72 8.30
CA MET A 30 -1.98 12.56 7.63
C MET A 30 -3.08 12.98 6.65
N ILE A 31 -2.85 12.73 5.37
CA ILE A 31 -3.86 12.84 4.32
C ILE A 31 -4.50 11.46 4.13
N VAL A 32 -5.81 11.36 4.36
CA VAL A 32 -6.60 10.17 4.05
C VAL A 32 -7.38 10.42 2.76
N TYR A 33 -7.13 9.63 1.73
CA TYR A 33 -7.78 9.77 0.44
C TYR A 33 -8.59 8.53 0.07
N THR A 34 -9.83 8.72 -0.32
CA THR A 34 -10.75 7.65 -0.77
C THR A 34 -11.20 7.96 -2.21
N ASN A 35 -11.33 6.95 -3.05
CA ASN A 35 -11.98 7.10 -4.35
C ASN A 35 -13.50 7.11 -4.17
N GLU A 36 -14.06 8.30 -4.07
CA GLU A 36 -15.50 8.53 -3.83
C GLU A 36 -16.39 7.87 -4.91
N GLU A 37 -15.93 7.85 -6.16
CA GLU A 37 -16.68 7.24 -7.25
C GLU A 37 -16.75 5.72 -7.09
N GLY A 38 -15.65 5.08 -6.72
CA GLY A 38 -15.64 3.65 -6.43
C GLY A 38 -16.54 3.29 -5.23
N VAL A 39 -16.62 4.17 -4.22
CA VAL A 39 -17.54 3.99 -3.09
C VAL A 39 -18.99 4.06 -3.55
N LYS A 40 -19.36 5.06 -4.37
CA LYS A 40 -20.72 5.20 -4.91
C LYS A 40 -21.15 4.02 -5.76
N GLN A 41 -20.21 3.41 -6.49
CA GLN A 41 -20.44 2.20 -7.28
C GLN A 41 -20.50 0.93 -6.44
N GLY A 42 -20.30 0.99 -5.12
CA GLY A 42 -20.34 -0.17 -4.23
C GLY A 42 -19.18 -1.14 -4.43
N ILE A 43 -18.05 -0.67 -4.97
CA ILE A 43 -16.88 -1.51 -5.26
C ILE A 43 -16.32 -2.11 -3.97
N ASN A 44 -16.25 -3.44 -3.91
CA ASN A 44 -15.78 -4.18 -2.75
C ASN A 44 -14.87 -5.37 -3.14
N PRO A 45 -14.05 -5.91 -2.21
CA PRO A 45 -13.09 -6.95 -2.52
C PRO A 45 -13.72 -8.31 -2.84
N PHE A 46 -14.95 -8.58 -2.38
CA PHE A 46 -15.59 -9.89 -2.50
C PHE A 46 -16.29 -10.07 -3.85
N ASP A 47 -16.89 -9.00 -4.38
CA ASP A 47 -17.65 -9.05 -5.62
C ASP A 47 -16.83 -8.60 -6.84
N ASN A 48 -15.83 -7.74 -6.62
CA ASN A 48 -15.11 -7.08 -7.71
C ASN A 48 -13.65 -7.56 -7.88
N GLY A 49 -13.12 -8.43 -6.99
CA GLY A 49 -11.81 -9.05 -7.14
C GLY A 49 -10.68 -8.06 -7.47
N SER A 50 -10.00 -8.27 -8.60
CA SER A 50 -8.88 -7.42 -9.04
C SER A 50 -9.31 -5.99 -9.39
N ALA A 51 -10.55 -5.79 -9.86
CA ALA A 51 -11.09 -4.46 -10.15
C ALA A 51 -11.17 -3.58 -8.89
N TYR A 52 -11.48 -4.18 -7.73
CA TYR A 52 -11.42 -3.46 -6.45
C TYR A 52 -10.01 -2.89 -6.19
N THR A 53 -8.96 -3.70 -6.38
CA THR A 53 -7.58 -3.24 -6.17
C THR A 53 -7.22 -2.12 -7.15
N ASP A 54 -7.62 -2.23 -8.41
CA ASP A 54 -7.34 -1.19 -9.38
C ASP A 54 -8.08 0.12 -9.04
N ILE A 55 -9.40 0.07 -8.83
CA ILE A 55 -10.23 1.25 -8.62
C ILE A 55 -9.93 1.91 -7.26
N MET A 56 -9.98 1.12 -6.19
CA MET A 56 -9.93 1.65 -4.82
C MET A 56 -8.50 1.91 -4.32
N LYS A 57 -7.48 1.32 -4.94
CA LYS A 57 -6.07 1.51 -4.54
C LYS A 57 -5.26 2.23 -5.61
N THR A 58 -5.17 1.68 -6.84
CA THR A 58 -4.28 2.20 -7.88
C THR A 58 -4.78 3.54 -8.42
N GLN A 59 -6.03 3.61 -8.82
CA GLN A 59 -6.63 4.86 -9.32
C GLN A 59 -6.75 5.90 -8.21
N ALA A 60 -7.15 5.51 -7.01
CA ALA A 60 -7.20 6.42 -5.86
C ALA A 60 -5.84 7.05 -5.55
N LEU A 61 -4.75 6.26 -5.61
CA LEU A 61 -3.40 6.79 -5.44
C LEU A 61 -3.04 7.81 -6.52
N LYS A 62 -3.33 7.52 -7.79
CA LYS A 62 -3.10 8.46 -8.90
C LYS A 62 -3.90 9.75 -8.72
N GLN A 63 -5.17 9.64 -8.36
CA GLN A 63 -6.05 10.78 -8.08
C GLN A 63 -5.50 11.65 -6.95
N ALA A 64 -5.07 11.04 -5.83
CA ALA A 64 -4.50 11.76 -4.71
C ALA A 64 -3.22 12.51 -5.10
N LEU A 65 -2.29 11.85 -5.79
CA LEU A 65 -1.04 12.47 -6.21
C LEU A 65 -1.26 13.66 -7.14
N ASN A 66 -2.20 13.53 -8.07
CA ASN A 66 -2.57 14.62 -8.97
C ASN A 66 -3.28 15.77 -8.22
N LYS A 67 -4.23 15.44 -7.33
CA LYS A 67 -4.98 16.43 -6.54
C LYS A 67 -4.07 17.30 -5.68
N TYR A 68 -3.07 16.71 -5.06
CA TYR A 68 -2.15 17.40 -4.15
C TYR A 68 -0.87 17.88 -4.85
N GLY A 69 -0.69 17.59 -6.14
CA GLY A 69 0.48 18.03 -6.91
C GLY A 69 1.79 17.37 -6.48
N PHE A 70 1.74 16.16 -5.94
CA PHE A 70 2.95 15.46 -5.49
C PHE A 70 3.79 14.97 -6.66
N THR A 71 5.04 15.39 -6.72
CA THR A 71 6.03 14.95 -7.72
C THR A 71 6.87 13.77 -7.25
N ALA A 72 6.94 13.55 -5.95
CA ALA A 72 7.62 12.41 -5.35
C ALA A 72 6.74 11.73 -4.30
N ALA A 73 6.72 10.40 -4.28
CA ALA A 73 6.02 9.62 -3.27
C ALA A 73 6.92 8.51 -2.74
N PHE A 74 7.16 8.54 -1.43
CA PHE A 74 7.94 7.52 -0.73
C PHE A 74 7.06 6.31 -0.40
N GLY A 75 7.63 5.12 -0.53
CA GLY A 75 6.95 3.88 -0.19
C GLY A 75 7.91 2.79 0.27
N GLY A 76 7.38 1.82 1.00
CA GLY A 76 8.14 0.70 1.56
C GLY A 76 8.34 -0.49 0.61
N GLY A 77 8.10 -0.33 -0.70
CA GLY A 77 8.23 -1.42 -1.66
C GLY A 77 9.65 -1.99 -1.74
N ARG A 78 9.77 -3.31 -1.82
CA ARG A 78 11.04 -4.04 -1.91
C ARG A 78 11.06 -4.93 -3.14
N ARG A 79 12.21 -5.11 -3.78
CA ARG A 79 12.36 -6.00 -4.94
C ARG A 79 12.17 -7.48 -4.60
N ASP A 80 12.46 -7.83 -3.35
CA ASP A 80 12.35 -9.18 -2.81
C ASP A 80 10.92 -9.59 -2.45
N GLU A 81 9.99 -8.63 -2.43
CA GLU A 81 8.61 -8.83 -1.98
C GLU A 81 7.78 -9.67 -2.95
N GLU A 82 7.89 -9.37 -4.24
CA GLU A 82 7.16 -10.07 -5.30
C GLU A 82 7.77 -9.82 -6.70
N LYS A 83 7.50 -10.72 -7.64
CA LYS A 83 8.04 -10.62 -9.02
C LYS A 83 7.70 -9.31 -9.71
N SER A 84 6.52 -8.77 -9.49
CA SER A 84 6.08 -7.50 -10.08
C SER A 84 6.93 -6.32 -9.62
N ARG A 85 7.53 -6.41 -8.44
CA ARG A 85 8.41 -5.39 -7.86
C ARG A 85 9.89 -5.57 -8.19
N ALA A 86 10.29 -6.67 -8.79
CA ALA A 86 11.69 -6.92 -9.16
C ALA A 86 12.29 -5.84 -10.08
N LYS A 87 11.44 -5.15 -10.85
CA LYS A 87 11.81 -4.00 -11.70
C LYS A 87 12.04 -2.71 -10.94
N GLU A 88 11.49 -2.58 -9.72
CA GLU A 88 11.56 -1.34 -8.95
C GLU A 88 13.00 -1.08 -8.49
N ARG A 89 13.39 0.17 -8.58
CA ARG A 89 14.66 0.69 -8.07
C ARG A 89 14.37 1.64 -6.91
N ILE A 90 15.39 2.18 -6.28
CA ILE A 90 15.19 3.21 -5.25
C ILE A 90 14.40 4.37 -5.85
N PHE A 91 14.78 4.82 -7.05
CA PHE A 91 14.04 5.85 -7.79
C PHE A 91 13.34 5.24 -9.00
N SER A 92 12.02 5.08 -8.93
CA SER A 92 11.19 4.52 -9.98
C SER A 92 10.42 5.62 -10.70
N PHE A 93 10.79 5.88 -11.94
CA PHE A 93 10.25 6.98 -12.74
C PHE A 93 8.85 6.64 -13.26
N ARG A 94 7.98 7.66 -13.26
CA ARG A 94 6.60 7.59 -13.74
C ARG A 94 6.39 8.68 -14.79
N ASN A 95 5.77 8.31 -15.89
CA ASN A 95 5.36 9.25 -16.92
C ASN A 95 4.16 10.09 -16.48
N LYS A 96 3.64 10.95 -17.35
CA LYS A 96 2.50 11.84 -17.08
C LYS A 96 1.22 11.09 -16.69
N GLU A 97 1.05 9.87 -17.18
CA GLU A 97 -0.07 8.99 -16.86
C GLU A 97 0.15 8.20 -15.55
N GLN A 98 1.20 8.53 -14.79
CA GLN A 98 1.59 7.82 -13.56
C GLN A 98 1.96 6.34 -13.79
N ALA A 99 2.24 5.96 -15.03
CA ALA A 99 2.71 4.62 -15.38
C ALA A 99 4.23 4.51 -15.24
N TRP A 100 4.71 3.32 -14.90
CA TRP A 100 6.15 3.06 -14.88
C TRP A 100 6.75 3.22 -16.27
N ASP A 101 7.85 3.99 -16.34
CA ASP A 101 8.54 4.27 -17.60
C ASP A 101 9.88 3.50 -17.66
N PRO A 102 9.90 2.32 -18.29
CA PRO A 102 11.11 1.52 -18.39
C PRO A 102 12.21 2.19 -19.23
N LYS A 103 11.85 3.06 -20.17
CA LYS A 103 12.83 3.73 -21.05
C LYS A 103 13.62 4.80 -20.33
N ASN A 104 12.99 5.44 -19.34
CA ASN A 104 13.62 6.48 -18.53
C ASN A 104 14.13 5.96 -17.18
N GLN A 105 13.91 4.68 -16.88
CA GLN A 105 14.46 4.06 -15.66
C GLN A 105 16.00 4.09 -15.73
N ARG A 106 16.62 4.66 -14.72
CA ARG A 106 18.07 4.86 -14.68
C ARG A 106 18.75 3.77 -13.88
N PRO A 107 19.93 3.30 -14.30
CA PRO A 107 20.76 2.41 -13.50
C PRO A 107 21.20 3.09 -12.20
N GLU A 108 21.13 2.36 -11.09
CA GLU A 108 21.59 2.81 -9.76
C GLU A 108 22.85 2.06 -9.39
N VAL A 109 23.91 2.23 -10.22
CA VAL A 109 25.24 1.62 -9.99
C VAL A 109 26.12 2.56 -9.17
N TRP A 110 26.98 1.98 -8.34
CA TRP A 110 27.90 2.71 -7.47
C TRP A 110 27.27 3.78 -6.57
N LYS A 111 25.99 3.59 -6.21
CA LYS A 111 25.20 4.55 -5.39
C LYS A 111 25.04 5.93 -6.05
N LEU A 112 25.10 5.98 -7.37
CA LEU A 112 24.79 7.20 -8.12
C LEU A 112 23.29 7.24 -8.42
N TYR A 113 22.64 8.29 -7.93
CA TYR A 113 21.21 8.48 -8.09
C TYR A 113 20.91 9.73 -8.92
N ASN A 114 19.96 9.65 -9.81
CA ASN A 114 19.46 10.78 -10.57
C ASN A 114 17.96 10.92 -10.34
N THR A 115 17.57 12.08 -9.85
CA THR A 115 16.18 12.40 -9.51
C THR A 115 15.56 13.44 -10.43
N GLN A 116 16.23 13.78 -11.54
CA GLN A 116 15.68 14.74 -12.49
C GLN A 116 14.42 14.18 -13.16
N ILE A 117 13.33 14.92 -13.09
CA ILE A 117 12.06 14.67 -13.75
C ILE A 117 11.70 15.85 -14.65
N LYS A 118 10.95 15.57 -15.70
CA LYS A 118 10.37 16.59 -16.58
C LYS A 118 9.01 17.03 -16.04
N GLN A 119 8.50 18.12 -16.57
CA GLN A 119 7.17 18.60 -16.23
C GLN A 119 6.09 17.54 -16.49
N GLY A 120 5.31 17.23 -15.47
CA GLY A 120 4.26 16.21 -15.49
C GLY A 120 4.73 14.78 -15.18
N GLU A 121 6.02 14.53 -15.05
CA GLU A 121 6.56 13.27 -14.55
C GLU A 121 6.59 13.26 -13.02
N SER A 122 6.71 12.06 -12.44
CA SER A 122 6.84 11.88 -10.99
C SER A 122 7.78 10.72 -10.66
N ILE A 123 8.20 10.64 -9.40
CA ILE A 123 9.07 9.58 -8.91
C ILE A 123 8.40 8.84 -7.75
N ARG A 124 8.45 7.52 -7.77
CA ARG A 124 8.27 6.69 -6.59
C ARG A 124 9.65 6.43 -5.98
N VAL A 125 9.78 6.68 -4.69
CA VAL A 125 11.04 6.49 -3.96
C VAL A 125 10.87 5.32 -3.01
N PHE A 126 11.69 4.29 -3.18
CA PHE A 126 11.67 3.08 -2.36
C PHE A 126 13.01 2.93 -1.61
N PRO A 127 13.20 3.60 -0.48
CA PRO A 127 14.48 3.64 0.23
C PRO A 127 15.01 2.26 0.63
N ILE A 128 14.10 1.33 0.89
CA ILE A 128 14.39 -0.05 1.28
C ILE A 128 14.27 -1.05 0.11
N SER A 129 14.31 -0.58 -1.14
CA SER A 129 14.15 -1.40 -2.34
C SER A 129 15.04 -2.65 -2.36
N ASN A 130 16.25 -2.56 -1.80
CA ASN A 130 17.25 -3.63 -1.78
C ASN A 130 17.21 -4.52 -0.54
N TRP A 131 16.31 -4.25 0.40
CA TRP A 131 16.23 -5.01 1.65
C TRP A 131 15.46 -6.31 1.45
N THR A 132 15.92 -7.36 2.13
CA THR A 132 15.22 -8.63 2.25
C THR A 132 14.18 -8.58 3.36
N GLU A 133 13.29 -9.58 3.41
CA GLU A 133 12.35 -9.74 4.53
C GLU A 133 13.09 -9.84 5.87
N LYS A 134 14.21 -10.60 5.89
CA LYS A 134 15.05 -10.73 7.08
C LYS A 134 15.62 -9.39 7.55
N ASP A 135 16.07 -8.53 6.63
CA ASP A 135 16.61 -7.21 6.98
C ASP A 135 15.55 -6.35 7.67
N ILE A 136 14.30 -6.41 7.18
CA ILE A 136 13.18 -5.69 7.79
C ILE A 136 12.94 -6.14 9.23
N TRP A 137 12.84 -7.45 9.48
CA TRP A 137 12.61 -7.96 10.83
C TRP A 137 13.77 -7.70 11.78
N GLN A 138 15.01 -7.76 11.30
CA GLN A 138 16.19 -7.40 12.09
C GLN A 138 16.17 -5.91 12.45
N TYR A 139 15.80 -5.06 11.51
CA TYR A 139 15.69 -3.61 11.74
C TYR A 139 14.59 -3.27 12.75
N ILE A 140 13.40 -3.83 12.58
CA ILE A 140 12.28 -3.68 13.52
C ILE A 140 12.72 -4.06 14.93
N LYS A 141 13.38 -5.21 15.08
CA LYS A 141 13.87 -5.69 16.39
C LYS A 141 14.94 -4.77 16.97
N ARG A 142 15.93 -4.36 16.17
CA ARG A 142 17.03 -3.51 16.61
C ARG A 142 16.57 -2.13 17.07
N GLU A 143 15.68 -1.53 16.31
CA GLU A 143 15.17 -0.17 16.56
C GLU A 143 13.94 -0.15 17.48
N ASN A 144 13.49 -1.33 17.94
CA ASN A 144 12.28 -1.50 18.75
C ASN A 144 11.08 -0.79 18.13
N ILE A 145 10.85 -1.02 16.83
CA ILE A 145 9.75 -0.40 16.09
C ILE A 145 8.45 -1.10 16.41
N GLU A 146 7.47 -0.35 16.85
CA GLU A 146 6.11 -0.85 17.03
C GLU A 146 5.49 -1.18 15.67
N ILE A 147 4.85 -2.35 15.57
CA ILE A 147 4.19 -2.81 14.35
C ILE A 147 2.72 -3.12 14.62
N VAL A 148 1.91 -3.15 13.55
CA VAL A 148 0.50 -3.49 13.67
C VAL A 148 0.32 -4.91 14.23
N PRO A 149 -0.62 -5.14 15.17
CA PRO A 149 -0.81 -6.44 15.82
C PRO A 149 -1.12 -7.61 14.87
N LEU A 150 -1.59 -7.32 13.66
CA LEU A 150 -1.89 -8.33 12.64
C LEU A 150 -0.68 -9.18 12.21
N TYR A 151 0.54 -8.73 12.49
CA TYR A 151 1.76 -9.52 12.24
C TYR A 151 2.02 -10.61 13.31
N TYR A 152 1.32 -10.52 14.44
CA TYR A 152 1.47 -11.53 15.51
C TYR A 152 0.42 -12.63 15.34
N ALA A 153 0.80 -13.86 15.69
CA ALA A 153 -0.13 -14.97 15.76
C ALA A 153 -1.22 -14.68 16.80
N ALA A 154 -2.47 -14.85 16.42
CA ALA A 154 -3.64 -14.70 17.29
C ALA A 154 -4.79 -15.52 16.72
N GLU A 155 -5.68 -15.99 17.59
CA GLU A 155 -6.96 -16.55 17.16
C GLU A 155 -7.83 -15.44 16.58
N ARG A 156 -8.40 -15.69 15.39
CA ARG A 156 -9.25 -14.73 14.68
C ARG A 156 -10.41 -15.47 14.02
N PRO A 157 -11.60 -14.86 14.00
CA PRO A 157 -12.71 -15.43 13.27
C PRO A 157 -12.42 -15.45 11.78
N VAL A 158 -12.52 -16.62 11.16
CA VAL A 158 -12.25 -16.79 9.73
C VAL A 158 -13.35 -17.59 9.04
N VAL A 159 -13.42 -17.45 7.73
CA VAL A 159 -14.18 -18.34 6.86
C VAL A 159 -13.26 -18.87 5.76
N GLU A 160 -13.48 -20.11 5.35
CA GLU A 160 -12.84 -20.65 4.15
C GLU A 160 -13.73 -20.36 2.93
N ARG A 161 -13.17 -19.73 1.92
CA ARG A 161 -13.85 -19.38 0.67
C ARG A 161 -12.93 -19.62 -0.52
N ASP A 162 -13.35 -20.53 -1.39
CA ASP A 162 -12.59 -20.86 -2.61
C ASP A 162 -11.11 -21.24 -2.31
N GLY A 163 -10.88 -21.99 -1.21
CA GLY A 163 -9.55 -22.41 -0.76
C GLY A 163 -8.72 -21.31 -0.11
N ASN A 164 -9.33 -20.16 0.21
CA ASN A 164 -8.67 -19.07 0.92
C ASN A 164 -9.28 -18.87 2.31
N ILE A 165 -8.43 -18.65 3.29
CA ILE A 165 -8.85 -18.28 4.65
C ILE A 165 -9.01 -16.75 4.67
N ILE A 166 -10.23 -16.30 4.97
CA ILE A 166 -10.60 -14.88 5.00
C ILE A 166 -11.03 -14.51 6.42
N MET A 167 -10.37 -13.54 7.00
CA MET A 167 -10.72 -13.02 8.32
C MET A 167 -12.06 -12.27 8.25
N VAL A 168 -12.94 -12.54 9.24
CA VAL A 168 -14.24 -11.89 9.39
C VAL A 168 -14.13 -10.82 10.46
N ASP A 169 -13.82 -9.59 10.06
CA ASP A 169 -13.66 -8.43 10.96
C ASP A 169 -14.56 -7.25 10.59
N ASP A 170 -15.36 -7.38 9.52
CA ASP A 170 -16.21 -6.33 9.01
C ASP A 170 -17.66 -6.82 8.87
N ASP A 171 -18.60 -6.17 9.55
CA ASP A 171 -20.02 -6.52 9.57
C ASP A 171 -20.70 -6.44 8.18
N ARG A 172 -20.06 -5.75 7.23
CA ARG A 172 -20.52 -5.68 5.83
C ARG A 172 -20.21 -6.95 5.05
N MET A 173 -19.31 -7.80 5.57
CA MET A 173 -18.99 -9.08 4.96
C MET A 173 -20.15 -10.05 5.16
N LYS A 174 -20.84 -10.41 4.08
CA LYS A 174 -21.91 -11.39 4.11
C LYS A 174 -21.35 -12.80 3.94
N LEU A 175 -21.77 -13.71 4.82
CA LEU A 175 -21.49 -15.12 4.66
C LEU A 175 -22.28 -15.69 3.47
N ARG A 176 -21.66 -16.57 2.71
CA ARG A 176 -22.33 -17.33 1.65
C ARG A 176 -23.11 -18.50 2.26
N PRO A 177 -24.15 -19.03 1.58
CA PRO A 177 -24.86 -20.23 2.04
C PRO A 177 -23.88 -21.39 2.31
N GLY A 178 -23.91 -21.92 3.54
CA GLY A 178 -23.05 -23.04 3.96
C GLY A 178 -21.69 -22.63 4.55
N GLU A 179 -21.29 -21.38 4.48
CA GLU A 179 -20.09 -20.90 5.18
C GLU A 179 -20.34 -20.84 6.70
N LYS A 180 -19.32 -21.22 7.46
CA LYS A 180 -19.28 -21.11 8.92
C LYS A 180 -18.05 -20.32 9.34
N ILE A 181 -18.21 -19.54 10.40
CA ILE A 181 -17.09 -18.87 11.07
C ILE A 181 -16.40 -19.90 11.97
N GLU A 182 -15.12 -20.03 11.83
CA GLU A 182 -14.23 -20.86 12.64
C GLU A 182 -13.33 -19.99 13.53
#